data_18f7b229fe0828e1abe219fb3b009bb3
#
_entry.id   18f7b229fe0828e1abe219fb3b009bb3
#
_cell.length_a   1.000
_cell.length_b   1.000
_cell.length_c   1.000
_cell.angle_alpha   90.00
_cell.angle_beta   90.00
_cell.angle_gamma   90.00
#
_symmetry.space_group_name_H-M   'P 1'
#
loop_
_entity.id
_entity.type
_entity.pdbx_description
1 polymer ?
#
loop_
_entity_poly.entity_id
_entity_poly.type
_entity_poly.pdbx_seq_one_letter_code
_entity_poly.pdbx_strand_id
1 'polypeptide(L)'
;MRVCLVLEGSYPYVYGGVSTWMHGCIRAMPEHEFVLWVIGAKAADRGKFVYELPANVAEVHEVFLDDALRLRGGAPPVHFTPEECAALRELVRLGAPDWKVLFRLFHEKRAHPLAVLQSREFMALFTKLCEEEYPYTAFADAFHTVRSMLLPVLWLMTGEVPEADCYHAICTGYGGLLACLGGSVHHRPVLLTEHGIYTREREEEIIRAEWVAPDFKARWTRFFYMLSEQIYRQADRVTSLFPRARSIQIGMGCEPGKCIVIPNGVDYEKFCAIPPKAEDGWVDIGAVVRLAPIKDIKTLLYAFLELSARCKNVRLHILGGVDDEEYARECYALAEQLGLENVRFTGRVDIAAYLQKLDFTILTSISEGQPLSVLESLAARRPCVTTDVGCCRELLEGTPGDTLGAAGSVSYTHLRAHETDQYL
;
A
#
# COMPACT_ATOMS: atom_id res chain seq x y z
N MET A 1 -23.16 -7.58 12.13
CA MET A 1 -21.82 -8.02 12.52
C MET A 1 -20.96 -6.78 12.68
N ARG A 2 -20.12 -6.74 13.73
CA ARG A 2 -19.21 -5.64 13.97
C ARG A 2 -17.82 -5.97 13.39
N VAL A 3 -17.38 -5.24 12.38
CA VAL A 3 -16.12 -5.50 11.64
C VAL A 3 -15.12 -4.40 11.92
N CYS A 4 -13.94 -4.78 12.43
CA CYS A 4 -12.82 -3.85 12.59
C CYS A 4 -11.99 -3.82 11.32
N LEU A 5 -11.99 -2.69 10.62
CA LEU A 5 -11.17 -2.43 9.44
C LEU A 5 -9.83 -1.83 9.88
N VAL A 6 -8.74 -2.55 9.65
CA VAL A 6 -7.40 -2.07 10.01
C VAL A 6 -6.73 -1.47 8.79
N LEU A 7 -6.45 -0.18 8.85
CA LEU A 7 -6.08 0.67 7.72
C LEU A 7 -4.75 1.36 7.99
N GLU A 8 -3.81 1.33 7.05
CA GLU A 8 -2.50 1.97 7.16
C GLU A 8 -2.34 3.02 6.06
N GLY A 9 -2.10 4.28 6.44
CA GLY A 9 -1.74 5.37 5.54
C GLY A 9 -2.74 5.69 4.42
N SER A 10 -4.03 5.30 4.56
CA SER A 10 -5.03 5.41 3.51
C SER A 10 -6.33 6.04 4.00
N TYR A 11 -7.45 5.34 3.91
CA TYR A 11 -8.76 5.79 4.39
C TYR A 11 -8.74 6.01 5.91
N PRO A 12 -9.34 7.05 6.46
CA PRO A 12 -10.07 8.12 5.78
C PRO A 12 -9.27 9.40 5.48
N TYR A 13 -7.93 9.38 5.54
CA TYR A 13 -7.08 10.57 5.45
C TYR A 13 -6.67 10.96 4.04
N VAL A 14 -6.55 9.99 3.14
CA VAL A 14 -5.98 10.19 1.81
C VAL A 14 -6.95 9.71 0.75
N TYR A 15 -7.16 10.52 -0.29
CA TYR A 15 -7.89 10.07 -1.47
C TYR A 15 -7.02 9.13 -2.31
N GLY A 16 -7.60 8.03 -2.78
CA GLY A 16 -6.90 7.05 -3.61
C GLY A 16 -7.77 5.85 -3.92
N GLY A 17 -7.28 4.93 -4.75
CA GLY A 17 -8.02 3.73 -5.16
C GLY A 17 -8.49 2.89 -3.97
N VAL A 18 -7.56 2.57 -3.06
CA VAL A 18 -7.87 1.79 -1.83
C VAL A 18 -8.88 2.52 -0.95
N SER A 19 -8.72 3.84 -0.75
CA SER A 19 -9.64 4.62 0.07
C SER A 19 -11.04 4.72 -0.57
N THR A 20 -11.12 4.90 -1.88
CA THR A 20 -12.39 4.93 -2.62
C THR A 20 -13.09 3.57 -2.55
N TRP A 21 -12.33 2.50 -2.75
CA TRP A 21 -12.84 1.12 -2.62
C TRP A 21 -13.38 0.86 -1.20
N MET A 22 -12.59 1.21 -0.17
CA MET A 22 -13.01 1.02 1.23
C MET A 22 -14.28 1.81 1.57
N HIS A 23 -14.34 3.08 1.16
CA HIS A 23 -15.54 3.91 1.36
C HIS A 23 -16.76 3.31 0.68
N GLY A 24 -16.58 2.79 -0.56
CA GLY A 24 -17.63 2.07 -1.30
C GLY A 24 -18.08 0.79 -0.60
N CYS A 25 -17.13 -0.03 -0.12
CA CYS A 25 -17.44 -1.25 0.63
C CYS A 25 -18.24 -0.99 1.89
N ILE A 26 -17.88 0.00 2.71
CA ILE A 26 -18.61 0.36 3.92
C ILE A 26 -20.04 0.77 3.57
N ARG A 27 -20.24 1.60 2.56
CA ARG A 27 -21.55 2.07 2.11
C ARG A 27 -22.41 0.96 1.51
N ALA A 28 -21.79 -0.03 0.86
CA ALA A 28 -22.50 -1.15 0.26
C ALA A 28 -22.99 -2.20 1.26
N MET A 29 -22.53 -2.13 2.51
CA MET A 29 -22.87 -3.07 3.57
C MET A 29 -23.52 -2.37 4.79
N PRO A 30 -24.68 -1.69 4.62
CA PRO A 30 -25.31 -0.91 5.68
C PRO A 30 -25.80 -1.76 6.86
N GLU A 31 -25.96 -3.07 6.68
CA GLU A 31 -26.34 -4.03 7.71
C GLU A 31 -25.20 -4.41 8.67
N HIS A 32 -23.97 -3.96 8.38
CA HIS A 32 -22.79 -4.19 9.23
C HIS A 32 -22.38 -2.89 9.91
N GLU A 33 -21.88 -3.02 11.13
CA GLU A 33 -21.25 -1.95 11.89
C GLU A 33 -19.74 -2.01 11.70
N PHE A 34 -19.13 -0.89 11.39
CA PHE A 34 -17.69 -0.81 11.17
C PHE A 34 -16.99 -0.02 12.25
N VAL A 35 -15.86 -0.55 12.70
CA VAL A 35 -14.86 0.14 13.52
C VAL A 35 -13.64 0.37 12.67
N LEU A 36 -13.18 1.61 12.55
CA LEU A 36 -11.95 1.92 11.84
C LEU A 36 -10.78 1.95 12.82
N TRP A 37 -9.80 1.10 12.62
CA TRP A 37 -8.54 1.12 13.36
C TRP A 37 -7.43 1.59 12.43
N VAL A 38 -7.11 2.88 12.53
CA VAL A 38 -6.33 3.59 11.51
C VAL A 38 -4.94 3.89 12.03
N ILE A 39 -3.94 3.52 11.24
CA ILE A 39 -2.53 3.78 11.50
C ILE A 39 -2.07 4.92 10.60
N GLY A 40 -1.68 6.03 11.20
CA GLY A 40 -1.10 7.19 10.54
C GLY A 40 0.38 7.36 10.85
N ALA A 41 1.10 8.13 10.04
CA ALA A 41 2.51 8.42 10.29
C ALA A 41 2.70 9.49 11.38
N LYS A 42 1.90 10.56 11.36
CA LYS A 42 2.07 11.75 12.21
C LYS A 42 0.81 12.04 13.03
N ALA A 43 0.96 12.17 14.33
CA ALA A 43 -0.14 12.54 15.25
C ALA A 43 -0.75 13.92 14.95
N ALA A 44 -0.02 14.78 14.22
CA ALA A 44 -0.54 16.06 13.75
C ALA A 44 -1.72 15.91 12.77
N ASP A 45 -1.91 14.73 12.16
CA ASP A 45 -2.99 14.48 11.20
C ASP A 45 -4.26 13.92 11.86
N ARG A 46 -4.25 13.76 13.16
CA ARG A 46 -5.39 13.27 13.95
C ARG A 46 -6.68 14.04 13.62
N GLY A 47 -7.74 13.29 13.30
CA GLY A 47 -9.07 13.83 12.98
C GLY A 47 -9.18 14.58 11.65
N LYS A 48 -8.12 14.65 10.84
CA LYS A 48 -8.15 15.36 9.54
C LYS A 48 -8.68 14.47 8.42
N PHE A 49 -9.89 13.98 8.56
CA PHE A 49 -10.51 13.11 7.58
C PHE A 49 -10.88 13.89 6.31
N VAL A 50 -10.58 13.32 5.16
CA VAL A 50 -10.95 13.87 3.84
C VAL A 50 -12.24 13.26 3.30
N TYR A 51 -12.74 12.19 3.94
CA TYR A 51 -14.02 11.57 3.64
C TYR A 51 -15.04 11.89 4.74
N GLU A 52 -16.28 12.12 4.35
CA GLU A 52 -17.42 12.04 5.26
C GLU A 52 -17.70 10.56 5.58
N LEU A 53 -17.64 10.22 6.87
CA LEU A 53 -17.77 8.83 7.27
C LEU A 53 -19.22 8.36 7.12
N PRO A 54 -19.47 7.16 6.54
CA PRO A 54 -20.80 6.58 6.45
C PRO A 54 -21.42 6.33 7.83
N ALA A 55 -22.75 6.38 7.91
CA ALA A 55 -23.49 6.28 9.18
C ALA A 55 -23.28 4.94 9.92
N ASN A 56 -22.86 3.89 9.22
CA ASN A 56 -22.54 2.59 9.80
C ASN A 56 -21.08 2.45 10.27
N VAL A 57 -20.30 3.53 10.27
CA VAL A 57 -19.03 3.62 11.00
C VAL A 57 -19.34 4.06 12.43
N ALA A 58 -19.19 3.16 13.39
CA ALA A 58 -19.53 3.41 14.79
C ALA A 58 -18.37 4.09 15.56
N GLU A 59 -17.14 3.70 15.28
CA GLU A 59 -15.96 4.16 16.01
C GLU A 59 -14.76 4.35 15.07
N VAL A 60 -13.86 5.27 15.47
CA VAL A 60 -12.55 5.46 14.82
C VAL A 60 -11.47 5.47 15.89
N HIS A 61 -10.58 4.50 15.83
CA HIS A 61 -9.40 4.39 16.69
C HIS A 61 -8.17 4.79 15.88
N GLU A 62 -7.59 5.94 16.23
CA GLU A 62 -6.45 6.52 15.52
C GLU A 62 -5.15 6.26 16.27
N VAL A 63 -4.19 5.65 15.60
CA VAL A 63 -2.86 5.33 16.13
C VAL A 63 -1.80 5.94 15.22
N PHE A 64 -0.81 6.66 15.77
CA PHE A 64 0.21 7.34 14.97
C PHE A 64 1.60 6.86 15.32
N LEU A 65 2.38 6.47 14.30
CA LEU A 65 3.70 5.86 14.52
C LEU A 65 4.70 6.80 15.21
N ASP A 66 4.57 8.13 15.03
CA ASP A 66 5.41 9.11 15.70
C ASP A 66 5.12 9.24 17.22
N ASP A 67 3.99 8.75 17.71
CA ASP A 67 3.72 8.68 19.16
C ASP A 67 4.68 7.70 19.85
N ALA A 68 5.18 6.68 19.15
CA ALA A 68 6.22 5.79 19.67
C ALA A 68 7.52 6.55 20.02
N LEU A 69 7.83 7.63 19.32
CA LEU A 69 9.01 8.46 19.58
C LEU A 69 8.88 9.32 20.85
N ARG A 70 7.65 9.50 21.34
CA ARG A 70 7.33 10.28 22.54
C ARG A 70 7.36 9.45 23.83
N LEU A 71 7.56 8.13 23.70
CA LEU A 71 7.69 7.25 24.87
C LEU A 71 8.83 7.73 25.77
N ARG A 72 8.55 7.80 27.06
CA ARG A 72 9.53 8.18 28.08
C ARG A 72 10.09 6.94 28.77
N GLY A 73 11.37 6.98 29.12
CA GLY A 73 12.01 5.96 29.95
C GLY A 73 11.53 6.00 31.40
N GLY A 74 12.06 5.11 32.20
CA GLY A 74 11.75 5.01 33.64
C GLY A 74 10.71 3.94 33.99
N ALA A 75 10.32 3.11 33.02
CA ALA A 75 9.52 1.93 33.30
C ALA A 75 10.34 0.87 34.07
N PRO A 76 9.69 0.04 34.90
CA PRO A 76 10.38 -1.02 35.63
C PRO A 76 11.06 -2.00 34.71
N PRO A 77 12.15 -2.65 35.15
CA PRO A 77 12.81 -3.69 34.38
C PRO A 77 11.84 -4.83 34.03
N VAL A 78 11.99 -5.36 32.82
CA VAL A 78 11.20 -6.50 32.35
C VAL A 78 12.00 -7.78 32.57
N HIS A 79 11.36 -8.81 33.12
CA HIS A 79 11.90 -10.16 33.25
C HIS A 79 11.25 -11.06 32.21
N PHE A 80 12.07 -11.71 31.41
CA PHE A 80 11.61 -12.55 30.30
C PHE A 80 11.65 -14.02 30.68
N THR A 81 10.65 -14.75 30.22
CA THR A 81 10.70 -16.21 30.18
C THR A 81 11.62 -16.68 29.04
N PRO A 82 12.06 -17.96 29.06
CA PRO A 82 12.84 -18.50 27.95
C PRO A 82 12.11 -18.40 26.57
N GLU A 83 10.79 -18.56 26.56
CA GLU A 83 9.95 -18.40 25.34
C GLU A 83 9.96 -16.96 24.83
N GLU A 84 9.82 -15.98 25.72
CA GLU A 84 9.87 -14.57 25.38
C GLU A 84 11.25 -14.15 24.87
N CYS A 85 12.33 -14.68 25.47
CA CYS A 85 13.68 -14.48 24.95
C CYS A 85 13.86 -15.09 23.54
N ALA A 86 13.28 -16.27 23.30
CA ALA A 86 13.33 -16.90 21.99
C ALA A 86 12.56 -16.08 20.94
N ALA A 87 11.35 -15.61 21.27
CA ALA A 87 10.55 -14.76 20.39
C ALA A 87 11.24 -13.41 20.10
N LEU A 88 11.85 -12.78 21.11
CA LEU A 88 12.63 -11.54 20.94
C LEU A 88 13.87 -11.77 20.08
N ARG A 89 14.55 -12.91 20.20
CA ARG A 89 15.70 -13.25 19.36
C ARG A 89 15.30 -13.31 17.89
N GLU A 90 14.22 -14.01 17.57
CA GLU A 90 13.71 -14.10 16.21
C GLU A 90 13.25 -12.73 15.69
N LEU A 91 12.61 -11.91 16.52
CA LEU A 91 12.22 -10.55 16.17
C LEU A 91 13.44 -9.67 15.85
N VAL A 92 14.49 -9.70 16.66
CA VAL A 92 15.72 -8.94 16.44
C VAL A 92 16.44 -9.40 15.17
N ARG A 93 16.41 -10.70 14.85
CA ARG A 93 17.00 -11.27 13.64
C ARG A 93 16.10 -11.13 12.40
N LEU A 94 14.91 -10.60 12.55
CA LEU A 94 13.87 -10.53 11.50
C LEU A 94 13.55 -11.90 10.90
N GLY A 95 13.57 -12.94 11.76
CA GLY A 95 13.27 -14.32 11.42
C GLY A 95 11.76 -14.61 11.47
N ALA A 96 11.40 -15.67 12.20
CA ALA A 96 10.00 -16.09 12.39
C ALA A 96 9.62 -16.06 13.88
N PRO A 97 9.42 -14.87 14.48
CA PRO A 97 9.09 -14.76 15.90
C PRO A 97 7.73 -15.39 16.20
N ASP A 98 7.59 -15.96 17.41
CA ASP A 98 6.29 -16.35 17.92
C ASP A 98 5.50 -15.08 18.32
N TRP A 99 4.66 -14.61 17.40
CA TRP A 99 3.86 -13.41 17.58
C TRP A 99 2.84 -13.53 18.72
N LYS A 100 2.33 -14.73 19.02
CA LYS A 100 1.41 -14.92 20.14
C LYS A 100 2.12 -14.69 21.48
N VAL A 101 3.38 -15.10 21.58
CA VAL A 101 4.23 -14.82 22.76
C VAL A 101 4.49 -13.33 22.87
N LEU A 102 4.79 -12.63 21.76
CA LEU A 102 4.99 -11.18 21.74
C LEU A 102 3.71 -10.43 22.09
N PHE A 103 2.55 -10.83 21.57
CA PHE A 103 1.26 -10.21 21.92
C PHE A 103 0.98 -10.33 23.42
N ARG A 104 1.21 -11.50 24.01
CA ARG A 104 1.07 -11.68 25.48
C ARG A 104 2.03 -10.76 26.24
N LEU A 105 3.31 -10.69 25.80
CA LEU A 105 4.32 -9.86 26.46
C LEU A 105 3.95 -8.38 26.46
N PHE A 106 3.55 -7.84 25.31
CA PHE A 106 3.32 -6.39 25.18
C PHE A 106 1.88 -5.99 25.51
N HIS A 107 0.89 -6.77 25.13
CA HIS A 107 -0.52 -6.43 25.37
C HIS A 107 -1.01 -6.88 26.75
N GLU A 108 -0.80 -8.14 27.14
CA GLU A 108 -1.32 -8.67 28.42
C GLU A 108 -0.42 -8.29 29.61
N LYS A 109 0.89 -8.57 29.51
CA LYS A 109 1.88 -8.24 30.57
C LYS A 109 2.25 -6.76 30.59
N ARG A 110 1.83 -5.96 29.59
CA ARG A 110 2.12 -4.52 29.50
C ARG A 110 3.59 -4.17 29.56
N ALA A 111 4.46 -5.02 28.98
CA ALA A 111 5.89 -4.76 28.89
C ALA A 111 6.15 -3.43 28.17
N HIS A 112 6.87 -2.51 28.81
CA HIS A 112 7.12 -1.21 28.22
C HIS A 112 8.19 -1.30 27.13
N PRO A 113 7.94 -0.83 25.89
CA PRO A 113 8.85 -0.96 24.75
C PRO A 113 10.29 -0.53 25.03
N LEU A 114 10.48 0.64 25.67
CA LEU A 114 11.83 1.13 26.01
C LEU A 114 12.51 0.27 27.08
N ALA A 115 11.77 -0.26 28.05
CA ALA A 115 12.35 -1.14 29.05
C ALA A 115 12.84 -2.47 28.43
N VAL A 116 12.12 -2.97 27.44
CA VAL A 116 12.56 -4.14 26.65
C VAL A 116 13.82 -3.82 25.87
N LEU A 117 13.85 -2.71 25.10
CA LEU A 117 15.02 -2.31 24.32
C LEU A 117 16.26 -1.97 25.17
N GLN A 118 16.07 -1.63 26.46
CA GLN A 118 17.14 -1.31 27.41
C GLN A 118 17.51 -2.51 28.29
N SER A 119 16.81 -3.63 28.17
CA SER A 119 17.08 -4.83 28.97
C SER A 119 18.43 -5.46 28.64
N ARG A 120 18.99 -6.20 29.62
CA ARG A 120 20.25 -6.91 29.42
C ARG A 120 20.12 -7.99 28.36
N GLU A 121 18.98 -8.65 28.33
CA GLU A 121 18.65 -9.71 27.38
C GLU A 121 18.59 -9.18 25.95
N PHE A 122 17.88 -8.08 25.72
CA PHE A 122 17.83 -7.44 24.42
C PHE A 122 19.22 -6.95 23.98
N MET A 123 19.97 -6.29 24.86
CA MET A 123 21.30 -5.79 24.54
C MET A 123 22.26 -6.92 24.20
N ALA A 124 22.19 -8.07 24.90
CA ALA A 124 23.00 -9.25 24.58
C ALA A 124 22.65 -9.82 23.20
N LEU A 125 21.35 -9.93 22.88
CA LEU A 125 20.88 -10.39 21.56
C LEU A 125 21.33 -9.42 20.44
N PHE A 126 21.21 -8.12 20.69
CA PHE A 126 21.60 -7.11 19.74
C PHE A 126 23.13 -7.03 19.52
N THR A 127 23.93 -7.16 20.59
CA THR A 127 25.39 -7.21 20.50
C THR A 127 25.81 -8.39 19.62
N LYS A 128 25.23 -9.57 19.86
CA LYS A 128 25.50 -10.76 19.04
C LYS A 128 25.12 -10.55 17.57
N LEU A 129 23.99 -9.88 17.29
CA LEU A 129 23.59 -9.53 15.94
C LEU A 129 24.66 -8.63 15.26
N CYS A 130 25.14 -7.60 15.99
CA CYS A 130 26.17 -6.71 15.46
C CYS A 130 27.47 -7.44 15.13
N GLU A 131 27.91 -8.38 16.01
CA GLU A 131 29.10 -9.19 15.77
C GLU A 131 28.95 -10.09 14.53
N GLU A 132 27.78 -10.66 14.31
CA GLU A 132 27.51 -11.60 13.22
C GLU A 132 27.24 -10.90 11.87
N GLU A 133 26.44 -9.85 11.85
CA GLU A 133 25.93 -9.23 10.62
C GLU A 133 26.54 -7.85 10.30
N TYR A 134 27.04 -7.13 11.32
CA TYR A 134 27.49 -5.73 11.18
C TYR A 134 28.88 -5.49 11.82
N PRO A 135 29.89 -6.34 11.58
CA PRO A 135 31.18 -6.24 12.29
C PRO A 135 31.95 -4.95 12.00
N TYR A 136 31.63 -4.26 10.91
CA TYR A 136 32.27 -3.02 10.49
C TYR A 136 31.41 -1.78 10.64
N THR A 137 30.21 -1.91 11.19
CA THR A 137 29.27 -0.81 11.41
C THR A 137 29.38 -0.31 12.85
N ALA A 138 29.33 1.01 13.06
CA ALA A 138 29.28 1.55 14.40
C ALA A 138 28.07 1.03 15.18
N PHE A 139 28.31 0.54 16.41
CA PHE A 139 27.24 -0.03 17.25
C PHE A 139 26.05 0.91 17.44
N ALA A 140 26.31 2.22 17.58
CA ALA A 140 25.28 3.24 17.72
C ALA A 140 24.37 3.31 16.49
N ASP A 141 24.95 3.26 15.28
CA ASP A 141 24.20 3.36 14.02
C ASP A 141 23.31 2.12 13.80
N ALA A 142 23.88 0.94 14.07
CA ALA A 142 23.13 -0.31 14.04
C ALA A 142 22.00 -0.30 15.09
N PHE A 143 22.27 0.17 16.32
CA PHE A 143 21.27 0.26 17.37
C PHE A 143 20.14 1.22 17.02
N HIS A 144 20.45 2.41 16.54
CA HIS A 144 19.42 3.39 16.15
C HIS A 144 18.57 2.87 14.99
N THR A 145 19.16 2.19 14.02
CA THR A 145 18.43 1.56 12.92
C THR A 145 17.48 0.48 13.41
N VAL A 146 17.96 -0.50 14.19
CA VAL A 146 17.12 -1.58 14.72
C VAL A 146 16.05 -1.02 15.66
N ARG A 147 16.39 -0.04 16.49
CA ARG A 147 15.41 0.65 17.34
C ARG A 147 14.31 1.32 16.49
N SER A 148 14.66 2.01 15.40
CA SER A 148 13.66 2.68 14.55
C SER A 148 12.71 1.70 13.86
N MET A 149 13.14 0.48 13.56
CA MET A 149 12.29 -0.60 13.06
C MET A 149 11.37 -1.16 14.16
N LEU A 150 11.95 -1.53 15.29
CA LEU A 150 11.25 -2.32 16.31
C LEU A 150 10.38 -1.47 17.22
N LEU A 151 10.79 -0.23 17.58
CA LEU A 151 10.04 0.58 18.52
C LEU A 151 8.58 0.83 18.13
N PRO A 152 8.24 1.17 16.87
CA PRO A 152 6.84 1.27 16.45
C PRO A 152 6.07 -0.05 16.61
N VAL A 153 6.66 -1.18 16.23
CA VAL A 153 6.04 -2.51 16.35
C VAL A 153 5.74 -2.85 17.81
N LEU A 154 6.74 -2.69 18.70
CA LEU A 154 6.57 -2.97 20.11
C LEU A 154 5.50 -2.05 20.74
N TRP A 155 5.50 -0.79 20.36
CA TRP A 155 4.53 0.19 20.85
C TRP A 155 3.11 -0.10 20.38
N LEU A 156 2.92 -0.43 19.09
CA LEU A 156 1.62 -0.80 18.54
C LEU A 156 0.98 -1.95 19.31
N MET A 157 1.78 -2.94 19.73
CA MET A 157 1.29 -4.08 20.50
C MET A 157 0.85 -3.73 21.93
N THR A 158 1.20 -2.54 22.46
CA THR A 158 0.76 -2.10 23.80
C THR A 158 -0.56 -1.34 23.80
N GLY A 159 -1.09 -0.99 22.62
CA GLY A 159 -2.29 -0.18 22.46
C GLY A 159 -3.57 -0.89 22.87
N GLU A 160 -4.65 -0.13 22.93
CA GLU A 160 -6.00 -0.66 23.09
C GLU A 160 -6.41 -1.38 21.79
N VAL A 161 -7.11 -2.48 21.96
CA VAL A 161 -7.64 -3.28 20.83
C VAL A 161 -9.14 -3.07 20.77
N PRO A 162 -9.67 -2.50 19.68
CA PRO A 162 -11.13 -2.33 19.52
C PRO A 162 -11.85 -3.69 19.54
N GLU A 163 -13.01 -3.75 20.20
CA GLU A 163 -13.81 -4.97 20.21
C GLU A 163 -14.56 -5.13 18.88
N ALA A 164 -14.44 -6.31 18.25
CA ALA A 164 -15.11 -6.63 16.99
C ALA A 164 -15.35 -8.14 16.84
N ASP A 165 -16.25 -8.51 15.94
CA ASP A 165 -16.50 -9.90 15.56
C ASP A 165 -15.48 -10.44 14.56
N CYS A 166 -14.78 -9.54 13.83
CA CYS A 166 -13.80 -9.87 12.81
C CYS A 166 -12.82 -8.71 12.65
N TYR A 167 -11.54 -9.01 12.39
CA TYR A 167 -10.50 -8.04 12.08
C TYR A 167 -10.09 -8.18 10.62
N HIS A 168 -10.27 -7.12 9.85
CA HIS A 168 -9.99 -7.13 8.42
C HIS A 168 -8.88 -6.10 8.11
N ALA A 169 -7.66 -6.59 7.85
CA ALA A 169 -6.56 -5.76 7.39
C ALA A 169 -6.64 -5.49 5.89
N ILE A 170 -6.31 -4.27 5.49
CA ILE A 170 -6.30 -3.85 4.07
C ILE A 170 -4.88 -3.83 3.50
N CYS A 171 -3.89 -4.10 4.32
CA CYS A 171 -2.49 -4.29 3.94
C CYS A 171 -1.81 -5.23 4.93
N THR A 172 -0.65 -5.75 4.58
CA THR A 172 0.11 -6.64 5.47
C THR A 172 0.80 -5.84 6.59
N GLY A 173 1.88 -5.19 6.41
CA GLY A 173 2.62 -4.28 7.29
C GLY A 173 2.17 -4.14 8.75
N TYR A 174 2.10 -2.91 9.21
CA TYR A 174 1.58 -2.60 10.55
C TYR A 174 0.07 -2.87 10.68
N GLY A 175 -0.67 -2.72 9.58
CA GLY A 175 -2.10 -3.06 9.53
C GLY A 175 -2.33 -4.55 9.80
N GLY A 176 -1.56 -5.40 9.15
CA GLY A 176 -1.58 -6.85 9.40
C GLY A 176 -1.21 -7.22 10.83
N LEU A 177 -0.21 -6.55 11.41
CA LEU A 177 0.18 -6.76 12.80
C LEU A 177 -0.98 -6.49 13.76
N LEU A 178 -1.64 -5.35 13.63
CA LEU A 178 -2.76 -4.98 14.50
C LEU A 178 -3.98 -5.89 14.30
N ALA A 179 -4.29 -6.28 13.07
CA ALA A 179 -5.38 -7.23 12.83
C ALA A 179 -5.12 -8.58 13.53
N CYS A 180 -3.88 -9.08 13.46
CA CYS A 180 -3.50 -10.32 14.15
C CYS A 180 -3.49 -10.16 15.68
N LEU A 181 -3.09 -8.99 16.20
CA LEU A 181 -3.21 -8.68 17.62
C LEU A 181 -4.69 -8.75 18.05
N GLY A 182 -5.57 -8.07 17.31
CA GLY A 182 -7.01 -8.07 17.58
C GLY A 182 -7.62 -9.47 17.57
N GLY A 183 -7.32 -10.24 16.52
CA GLY A 183 -7.74 -11.64 16.40
C GLY A 183 -7.23 -12.51 17.55
N SER A 184 -6.00 -12.28 18.02
CA SER A 184 -5.41 -13.01 19.15
C SER A 184 -6.07 -12.65 20.49
N VAL A 185 -6.28 -11.36 20.75
CA VAL A 185 -6.84 -10.84 22.01
C VAL A 185 -8.31 -11.25 22.19
N HIS A 186 -9.10 -11.12 21.15
CA HIS A 186 -10.55 -11.37 21.22
C HIS A 186 -10.95 -12.75 20.68
N HIS A 187 -10.00 -13.57 20.24
CA HIS A 187 -10.25 -14.91 19.64
C HIS A 187 -11.23 -14.82 18.47
N ARG A 188 -10.99 -13.88 17.55
CA ARG A 188 -11.83 -13.60 16.39
C ARG A 188 -11.08 -13.83 15.08
N PRO A 189 -11.81 -14.13 13.99
CA PRO A 189 -11.20 -14.34 12.68
C PRO A 189 -10.48 -13.09 12.17
N VAL A 190 -9.40 -13.34 11.42
CA VAL A 190 -8.58 -12.33 10.76
C VAL A 190 -8.67 -12.50 9.26
N LEU A 191 -9.03 -11.43 8.57
CA LEU A 191 -9.06 -11.34 7.12
C LEU A 191 -7.97 -10.37 6.63
N LEU A 192 -7.43 -10.65 5.46
CA LEU A 192 -6.53 -9.75 4.75
C LEU A 192 -7.04 -9.53 3.32
N THR A 193 -7.11 -8.28 2.89
CA THR A 193 -7.26 -7.90 1.49
C THR A 193 -6.05 -7.08 1.07
N GLU A 194 -5.34 -7.53 0.03
CA GLU A 194 -4.25 -6.75 -0.56
C GLU A 194 -4.66 -6.20 -1.93
N HIS A 195 -4.52 -4.89 -2.10
CA HIS A 195 -4.75 -4.19 -3.36
C HIS A 195 -3.51 -4.13 -4.26
N GLY A 196 -2.33 -4.21 -3.67
CA GLY A 196 -1.01 -4.36 -4.29
C GLY A 196 -0.20 -5.35 -3.47
N ILE A 197 1.06 -5.57 -3.83
CA ILE A 197 1.97 -6.39 -3.02
C ILE A 197 2.78 -5.43 -2.12
N TYR A 198 2.36 -5.32 -0.87
CA TYR A 198 2.91 -4.39 0.12
C TYR A 198 4.44 -4.48 0.24
N THR A 199 4.99 -5.68 0.31
CA THR A 199 6.43 -5.89 0.42
C THR A 199 7.20 -5.33 -0.75
N ARG A 200 6.69 -5.48 -1.97
CA ARG A 200 7.30 -4.94 -3.19
C ARG A 200 7.29 -3.41 -3.17
N GLU A 201 6.18 -2.80 -2.76
CA GLU A 201 6.06 -1.35 -2.65
C GLU A 201 7.04 -0.79 -1.61
N ARG A 202 7.14 -1.45 -0.45
CA ARG A 202 8.11 -1.07 0.60
C ARG A 202 9.55 -1.25 0.16
N GLU A 203 9.86 -2.33 -0.54
CA GLU A 203 11.20 -2.58 -1.09
C GLU A 203 11.63 -1.48 -2.06
N GLU A 204 10.77 -1.10 -3.00
CA GLU A 204 11.03 0.00 -3.93
C GLU A 204 11.25 1.33 -3.21
N GLU A 205 10.43 1.63 -2.19
CA GLU A 205 10.61 2.83 -1.35
C GLU A 205 11.96 2.81 -0.62
N ILE A 206 12.33 1.70 0.00
CA ILE A 206 13.59 1.56 0.74
C ILE A 206 14.80 1.66 -0.19
N ILE A 207 14.74 1.08 -1.38
CA ILE A 207 15.83 1.19 -2.37
C ILE A 207 16.07 2.65 -2.74
N ARG A 208 15.01 3.45 -2.89
CA ARG A 208 15.09 4.87 -3.25
C ARG A 208 15.34 5.80 -2.06
N ALA A 209 15.09 5.33 -0.85
CA ALA A 209 15.19 6.16 0.36
C ALA A 209 16.62 6.61 0.63
N GLU A 210 16.84 7.93 0.68
CA GLU A 210 18.14 8.53 1.04
C GLU A 210 18.40 8.49 2.55
N TRP A 211 17.33 8.45 3.36
CA TRP A 211 17.44 8.38 4.82
C TRP A 211 17.86 6.99 5.34
N VAL A 212 17.82 5.97 4.50
CA VAL A 212 18.29 4.61 4.84
C VAL A 212 19.72 4.44 4.35
N ALA A 213 20.65 4.25 5.28
CA ALA A 213 22.03 3.94 4.92
C ALA A 213 22.08 2.63 4.10
N PRO A 214 22.93 2.56 3.06
CA PRO A 214 22.99 1.43 2.13
C PRO A 214 23.09 0.06 2.81
N ASP A 215 23.91 -0.06 3.84
CA ASP A 215 24.14 -1.30 4.59
C ASP A 215 22.88 -1.82 5.31
N PHE A 216 21.87 -0.97 5.51
CA PHE A 216 20.64 -1.34 6.19
C PHE A 216 19.42 -1.49 5.26
N LYS A 217 19.56 -1.24 3.95
CA LYS A 217 18.42 -1.36 3.01
C LYS A 217 17.86 -2.79 2.99
N ALA A 218 18.70 -3.79 2.87
CA ALA A 218 18.28 -5.19 2.90
C ALA A 218 17.58 -5.55 4.22
N ARG A 219 18.05 -5.00 5.34
CA ARG A 219 17.43 -5.24 6.64
C ARG A 219 16.04 -4.60 6.76
N TRP A 220 15.86 -3.37 6.27
CA TRP A 220 14.55 -2.73 6.20
C TRP A 220 13.58 -3.50 5.31
N THR A 221 14.04 -3.96 4.15
CA THR A 221 13.24 -4.82 3.27
C THR A 221 12.82 -6.10 4.01
N ARG A 222 13.77 -6.83 4.62
CA ARG A 222 13.47 -8.05 5.39
C ARG A 222 12.49 -7.80 6.54
N PHE A 223 12.56 -6.63 7.19
CA PHE A 223 11.62 -6.25 8.25
C PHE A 223 10.18 -6.23 7.75
N PHE A 224 9.90 -5.62 6.60
CA PHE A 224 8.56 -5.59 6.02
C PHE A 224 8.10 -6.97 5.53
N TYR A 225 9.02 -7.80 5.02
CA TYR A 225 8.73 -9.20 4.70
C TYR A 225 8.31 -9.98 5.95
N MET A 226 9.02 -9.85 7.06
CA MET A 226 8.67 -10.50 8.33
C MET A 226 7.26 -10.12 8.82
N LEU A 227 6.87 -8.85 8.73
CA LEU A 227 5.53 -8.39 9.08
C LEU A 227 4.47 -8.99 8.15
N SER A 228 4.75 -9.09 6.85
CA SER A 228 3.83 -9.67 5.88
C SER A 228 3.68 -11.18 6.04
N GLU A 229 4.78 -11.89 6.24
CA GLU A 229 4.76 -13.34 6.53
C GLU A 229 3.92 -13.67 7.75
N GLN A 230 3.91 -12.80 8.75
CA GLN A 230 3.11 -12.97 9.96
C GLN A 230 1.63 -13.07 9.67
N ILE A 231 1.05 -12.09 8.98
CA ILE A 231 -0.39 -12.10 8.70
C ILE A 231 -0.75 -13.18 7.69
N TYR A 232 0.10 -13.50 6.71
CA TYR A 232 -0.16 -14.62 5.79
C TYR A 232 -0.29 -15.96 6.51
N ARG A 233 0.47 -16.15 7.59
CA ARG A 233 0.36 -17.38 8.41
C ARG A 233 -0.87 -17.36 9.32
N GLN A 234 -1.24 -16.20 9.88
CA GLN A 234 -2.26 -16.09 10.91
C GLN A 234 -3.66 -15.80 10.38
N ALA A 235 -3.79 -15.14 9.23
CA ALA A 235 -5.11 -14.85 8.65
C ALA A 235 -5.88 -16.15 8.32
N ASP A 236 -7.20 -16.11 8.53
CA ASP A 236 -8.13 -17.18 8.17
C ASP A 236 -8.43 -17.18 6.66
N ARG A 237 -8.44 -15.98 6.06
CA ARG A 237 -8.60 -15.78 4.61
C ARG A 237 -7.73 -14.62 4.16
N VAL A 238 -7.16 -14.78 2.96
CA VAL A 238 -6.37 -13.77 2.29
C VAL A 238 -6.96 -13.56 0.90
N THR A 239 -7.26 -12.31 0.56
CA THR A 239 -7.79 -11.97 -0.75
C THR A 239 -6.82 -11.10 -1.52
N SER A 240 -6.77 -11.31 -2.82
CA SER A 240 -6.01 -10.53 -3.78
C SER A 240 -6.88 -10.21 -4.99
N LEU A 241 -6.48 -9.19 -5.76
CA LEU A 241 -7.31 -8.69 -6.86
C LEU A 241 -7.16 -9.51 -8.15
N PHE A 242 -6.07 -10.26 -8.32
CA PHE A 242 -5.78 -11.01 -9.54
C PHE A 242 -4.89 -12.24 -9.28
N PRO A 243 -4.86 -13.23 -10.20
CA PRO A 243 -4.19 -14.52 -9.99
C PRO A 243 -2.68 -14.41 -9.71
N ARG A 244 -1.97 -13.49 -10.38
CA ARG A 244 -0.53 -13.29 -10.17
C ARG A 244 -0.24 -12.81 -8.74
N ALA A 245 -1.04 -11.88 -8.18
CA ALA A 245 -0.90 -11.45 -6.80
C ALA A 245 -1.10 -12.61 -5.82
N ARG A 246 -2.12 -13.46 -6.04
CA ARG A 246 -2.32 -14.69 -5.26
C ARG A 246 -1.09 -15.59 -5.30
N SER A 247 -0.48 -15.77 -6.47
CA SER A 247 0.73 -16.61 -6.61
C SER A 247 1.90 -16.05 -5.81
N ILE A 248 2.07 -14.72 -5.77
CA ILE A 248 3.11 -14.06 -4.96
C ILE A 248 2.83 -14.28 -3.47
N GLN A 249 1.59 -14.09 -3.00
CA GLN A 249 1.19 -14.33 -1.61
C GLN A 249 1.52 -15.77 -1.18
N ILE A 250 1.24 -16.76 -2.03
CA ILE A 250 1.58 -18.16 -1.79
C ILE A 250 3.11 -18.36 -1.73
N GLY A 251 3.85 -17.75 -2.65
CA GLY A 251 5.32 -17.78 -2.67
C GLY A 251 5.94 -17.17 -1.40
N MET A 252 5.25 -16.22 -0.76
CA MET A 252 5.65 -15.61 0.51
C MET A 252 5.15 -16.37 1.74
N GLY A 253 4.65 -17.59 1.58
CA GLY A 253 4.28 -18.47 2.67
C GLY A 253 2.81 -18.45 3.09
N CYS A 254 1.93 -17.82 2.30
CA CYS A 254 0.50 -17.94 2.52
C CYS A 254 0.02 -19.34 2.08
N GLU A 255 -0.78 -19.98 2.89
CA GLU A 255 -1.36 -21.30 2.56
C GLU A 255 -2.32 -21.16 1.36
N PRO A 256 -2.16 -21.96 0.27
CA PRO A 256 -2.98 -21.83 -0.93
C PRO A 256 -4.50 -21.93 -0.70
N GLY A 257 -4.92 -22.72 0.28
CA GLY A 257 -6.33 -22.90 0.65
C GLY A 257 -6.99 -21.67 1.30
N LYS A 258 -6.18 -20.72 1.79
CA LYS A 258 -6.66 -19.47 2.36
C LYS A 258 -6.76 -18.34 1.33
N CYS A 259 -6.05 -18.46 0.20
CA CYS A 259 -5.93 -17.41 -0.81
C CYS A 259 -7.09 -17.46 -1.81
N ILE A 260 -7.82 -16.36 -1.90
CA ILE A 260 -8.97 -16.19 -2.81
C ILE A 260 -8.71 -14.97 -3.70
N VAL A 261 -8.99 -15.09 -5.00
CA VAL A 261 -8.98 -13.93 -5.89
C VAL A 261 -10.36 -13.29 -5.90
N ILE A 262 -10.44 -12.03 -5.51
CA ILE A 262 -11.65 -11.20 -5.55
C ILE A 262 -11.27 -9.91 -6.26
N PRO A 263 -11.56 -9.77 -7.56
CA PRO A 263 -11.20 -8.57 -8.31
C PRO A 263 -12.02 -7.34 -7.87
N ASN A 264 -11.48 -6.15 -8.14
CA ASN A 264 -12.23 -4.92 -7.99
C ASN A 264 -13.43 -4.90 -8.93
N GLY A 265 -14.49 -4.25 -8.48
CA GLY A 265 -15.64 -3.89 -9.28
C GLY A 265 -15.64 -2.40 -9.67
N VAL A 266 -16.48 -2.05 -10.60
CA VAL A 266 -16.77 -0.67 -11.00
C VAL A 266 -18.28 -0.50 -11.11
N ASP A 267 -18.79 0.70 -10.85
CA ASP A 267 -20.19 1.05 -11.08
C ASP A 267 -20.47 1.12 -12.60
N TYR A 268 -20.74 -0.05 -13.17
CA TYR A 268 -20.90 -0.21 -14.62
C TYR A 268 -22.02 0.69 -15.17
N GLU A 269 -23.17 0.78 -14.48
CA GLU A 269 -24.31 1.56 -14.95
C GLU A 269 -23.98 3.06 -15.01
N LYS A 270 -23.27 3.57 -14.01
CA LYS A 270 -22.80 4.95 -14.00
C LYS A 270 -21.87 5.25 -15.17
N PHE A 271 -20.89 4.38 -15.41
CA PHE A 271 -19.87 4.64 -16.43
C PHE A 271 -20.33 4.30 -17.85
N CYS A 272 -21.12 3.24 -18.06
CA CYS A 272 -21.62 2.87 -19.39
C CYS A 272 -22.62 3.89 -19.97
N ALA A 273 -23.25 4.71 -19.12
CA ALA A 273 -24.15 5.79 -19.52
C ALA A 273 -23.41 7.01 -20.09
N ILE A 274 -22.08 7.08 -19.96
CA ILE A 274 -21.29 8.22 -20.45
C ILE A 274 -21.30 8.23 -21.99
N PRO A 275 -21.74 9.33 -22.61
CA PRO A 275 -21.79 9.41 -24.08
C PRO A 275 -20.36 9.40 -24.69
N PRO A 276 -20.20 8.99 -25.95
CA PRO A 276 -18.95 9.18 -26.66
C PRO A 276 -18.59 10.67 -26.75
N LYS A 277 -17.31 10.97 -26.87
CA LYS A 277 -16.85 12.34 -27.10
C LYS A 277 -17.44 12.89 -28.39
N ALA A 278 -17.87 14.14 -28.38
CA ALA A 278 -18.26 14.82 -29.60
C ALA A 278 -17.05 15.06 -30.52
N GLU A 279 -17.21 14.86 -31.80
CA GLU A 279 -16.15 15.10 -32.78
C GLU A 279 -15.85 16.59 -32.88
N ASP A 280 -14.60 16.95 -32.60
CA ASP A 280 -14.09 18.33 -32.68
C ASP A 280 -12.78 18.41 -33.49
N GLY A 281 -12.38 17.32 -34.13
CA GLY A 281 -11.15 17.22 -34.92
C GLY A 281 -9.89 17.03 -34.06
N TRP A 282 -10.03 16.87 -32.73
CA TRP A 282 -8.95 16.60 -31.81
C TRP A 282 -9.05 15.20 -31.21
N VAL A 283 -7.91 14.62 -30.89
CA VAL A 283 -7.82 13.40 -30.12
C VAL A 283 -7.41 13.77 -28.69
N ASP A 284 -8.29 13.50 -27.74
CA ASP A 284 -8.09 13.79 -26.33
C ASP A 284 -7.73 12.54 -25.55
N ILE A 285 -6.52 12.52 -25.02
CA ILE A 285 -5.94 11.41 -24.26
C ILE A 285 -6.02 11.74 -22.77
N GLY A 286 -6.58 10.86 -21.95
CA GLY A 286 -6.71 11.07 -20.50
C GLY A 286 -5.79 10.16 -19.69
N ALA A 287 -5.00 10.71 -18.77
CA ALA A 287 -4.31 9.97 -17.74
C ALA A 287 -4.98 10.22 -16.39
N VAL A 288 -5.72 9.22 -15.89
CA VAL A 288 -6.41 9.32 -14.59
C VAL A 288 -5.48 8.83 -13.50
N VAL A 289 -4.63 9.74 -12.99
CA VAL A 289 -3.53 9.41 -12.09
C VAL A 289 -3.27 10.54 -11.08
N ARG A 290 -2.85 10.20 -9.86
CA ARG A 290 -2.28 11.17 -8.92
C ARG A 290 -0.86 11.55 -9.36
N LEU A 291 -0.42 12.78 -9.08
CA LEU A 291 0.95 13.18 -9.34
C LEU A 291 1.87 12.60 -8.27
N ALA A 292 2.43 11.42 -8.57
CA ALA A 292 3.33 10.66 -7.70
C ALA A 292 4.37 9.91 -8.55
N PRO A 293 5.58 9.67 -8.06
CA PRO A 293 6.66 9.00 -8.80
C PRO A 293 6.25 7.64 -9.37
N ILE A 294 5.46 6.86 -8.65
CA ILE A 294 4.97 5.53 -9.05
C ILE A 294 4.11 5.57 -10.33
N LYS A 295 3.52 6.73 -10.67
CA LYS A 295 2.68 6.91 -11.86
C LYS A 295 3.46 7.28 -13.12
N ASP A 296 4.73 7.55 -12.99
CA ASP A 296 5.71 7.85 -14.03
C ASP A 296 5.23 8.82 -15.12
N ILE A 297 4.73 9.97 -14.63
CA ILE A 297 4.19 11.03 -15.50
C ILE A 297 5.28 11.62 -16.40
N LYS A 298 6.54 11.57 -15.99
CA LYS A 298 7.66 12.03 -16.81
C LYS A 298 7.78 11.21 -18.10
N THR A 299 7.70 9.88 -17.99
CA THR A 299 7.66 9.00 -19.18
C THR A 299 6.45 9.30 -20.05
N LEU A 300 5.29 9.59 -19.47
CA LEU A 300 4.10 10.01 -20.23
C LEU A 300 4.34 11.30 -21.00
N LEU A 301 4.98 12.31 -20.40
CA LEU A 301 5.29 13.56 -21.06
C LEU A 301 6.26 13.38 -22.24
N TYR A 302 7.28 12.54 -22.09
CA TYR A 302 8.19 12.21 -23.19
C TYR A 302 7.46 11.44 -24.30
N ALA A 303 6.62 10.47 -23.97
CA ALA A 303 5.81 9.76 -24.95
C ALA A 303 4.85 10.69 -25.70
N PHE A 304 4.25 11.63 -25.01
CA PHE A 304 3.37 12.64 -25.60
C PHE A 304 4.13 13.62 -26.51
N LEU A 305 5.37 13.99 -26.17
CA LEU A 305 6.24 14.78 -27.05
C LEU A 305 6.42 14.10 -28.41
N GLU A 306 6.78 12.81 -28.40
CA GLU A 306 6.96 12.01 -29.61
C GLU A 306 5.66 11.90 -30.42
N LEU A 307 4.53 11.71 -29.74
CA LEU A 307 3.22 11.64 -30.39
C LEU A 307 2.83 12.98 -31.02
N SER A 308 3.00 14.10 -30.32
CA SER A 308 2.63 15.44 -30.79
C SER A 308 3.51 15.92 -31.96
N ALA A 309 4.73 15.41 -32.09
CA ALA A 309 5.58 15.64 -33.24
C ALA A 309 5.00 15.02 -34.54
N ARG A 310 4.30 13.89 -34.41
CA ARG A 310 3.72 13.13 -35.53
C ARG A 310 2.25 13.47 -35.80
N CYS A 311 1.50 13.81 -34.74
CA CYS A 311 0.07 14.11 -34.79
C CYS A 311 -0.18 15.50 -34.21
N LYS A 312 -0.72 16.42 -35.02
CA LYS A 312 -0.88 17.83 -34.60
C LYS A 312 -2.10 18.07 -33.71
N ASN A 313 -3.18 17.32 -33.94
CA ASN A 313 -4.45 17.54 -33.25
C ASN A 313 -4.59 16.54 -32.07
N VAL A 314 -3.63 16.55 -31.15
CA VAL A 314 -3.66 15.70 -29.93
C VAL A 314 -3.55 16.57 -28.68
N ARG A 315 -4.29 16.22 -27.65
CA ARG A 315 -4.25 16.84 -26.30
C ARG A 315 -4.09 15.78 -25.24
N LEU A 316 -3.25 16.05 -24.24
CA LEU A 316 -3.09 15.19 -23.07
C LEU A 316 -3.70 15.85 -21.84
N HIS A 317 -4.56 15.14 -21.16
CA HIS A 317 -5.22 15.57 -19.93
C HIS A 317 -4.73 14.69 -18.77
N ILE A 318 -4.06 15.28 -17.78
CA ILE A 318 -3.60 14.60 -16.58
C ILE A 318 -4.58 14.94 -15.46
N LEU A 319 -5.37 13.93 -15.05
CA LEU A 319 -6.55 14.05 -14.20
C LEU A 319 -6.23 13.44 -12.82
N GLY A 320 -5.97 14.28 -11.85
CA GLY A 320 -5.74 13.85 -10.47
C GLY A 320 -5.05 14.91 -9.63
N GLY A 321 -5.11 14.74 -8.32
CA GLY A 321 -4.47 15.63 -7.37
C GLY A 321 -2.96 15.39 -7.24
N VAL A 322 -2.31 16.34 -6.59
CA VAL A 322 -0.90 16.22 -6.19
C VAL A 322 -0.82 15.34 -4.94
N ASP A 323 0.03 14.33 -5.00
CA ASP A 323 0.36 13.42 -3.90
C ASP A 323 1.79 13.70 -3.40
N ASP A 324 2.68 14.05 -4.32
CA ASP A 324 4.06 14.45 -4.06
C ASP A 324 4.30 15.82 -4.71
N GLU A 325 4.49 16.84 -3.87
CA GLU A 325 4.65 18.24 -4.31
C GLU A 325 5.96 18.47 -5.07
N GLU A 326 7.03 17.76 -4.74
CA GLU A 326 8.31 17.88 -5.42
C GLU A 326 8.23 17.27 -6.81
N TYR A 327 7.71 16.04 -6.89
CA TYR A 327 7.49 15.36 -8.16
C TYR A 327 6.53 16.13 -9.09
N ALA A 328 5.47 16.72 -8.52
CA ALA A 328 4.54 17.53 -9.31
C ALA A 328 5.22 18.76 -9.91
N ARG A 329 6.06 19.47 -9.13
CA ARG A 329 6.83 20.61 -9.63
C ARG A 329 7.78 20.20 -10.75
N GLU A 330 8.44 19.05 -10.61
CA GLU A 330 9.32 18.49 -11.65
C GLU A 330 8.53 18.16 -12.94
N CYS A 331 7.32 17.58 -12.82
CA CYS A 331 6.47 17.28 -13.98
C CYS A 331 6.00 18.56 -14.70
N TYR A 332 5.60 19.62 -13.95
CA TYR A 332 5.23 20.90 -14.54
C TYR A 332 6.42 21.55 -15.26
N ALA A 333 7.58 21.59 -14.61
CA ALA A 333 8.81 22.14 -15.21
C ALA A 333 9.23 21.37 -16.46
N LEU A 334 9.11 20.03 -16.44
CA LEU A 334 9.42 19.21 -17.60
C LEU A 334 8.46 19.48 -18.78
N ALA A 335 7.16 19.61 -18.53
CA ALA A 335 6.20 19.92 -19.58
C ALA A 335 6.51 21.29 -20.24
N GLU A 336 6.89 22.29 -19.44
CA GLU A 336 7.31 23.61 -19.92
C GLU A 336 8.63 23.52 -20.73
N GLN A 337 9.66 22.85 -20.21
CA GLN A 337 10.95 22.65 -20.89
C GLN A 337 10.80 21.94 -22.24
N LEU A 338 9.88 20.99 -22.34
CA LEU A 338 9.58 20.25 -23.57
C LEU A 338 8.66 21.04 -24.53
N GLY A 339 8.17 22.23 -24.14
CA GLY A 339 7.29 23.05 -24.95
C GLY A 339 5.92 22.39 -25.26
N LEU A 340 5.38 21.63 -24.32
CA LEU A 340 4.14 20.87 -24.50
C LEU A 340 2.90 21.75 -24.25
N GLU A 341 2.48 22.54 -25.25
CA GLU A 341 1.33 23.46 -25.13
C GLU A 341 -0.01 22.75 -24.98
N ASN A 342 -0.13 21.51 -25.49
CA ASN A 342 -1.37 20.72 -25.50
C ASN A 342 -1.47 19.76 -24.30
N VAL A 343 -0.72 19.95 -23.22
CA VAL A 343 -0.82 19.20 -21.97
C VAL A 343 -1.61 20.02 -20.95
N ARG A 344 -2.60 19.39 -20.31
CA ARG A 344 -3.42 19.99 -19.27
C ARG A 344 -3.35 19.20 -17.98
N PHE A 345 -2.81 19.79 -16.93
CA PHE A 345 -2.93 19.29 -15.58
C PHE A 345 -4.23 19.83 -14.97
N THR A 346 -5.23 18.96 -14.81
CA THR A 346 -6.57 19.42 -14.41
C THR A 346 -6.76 19.51 -12.90
N GLY A 347 -5.83 18.93 -12.13
CA GLY A 347 -6.10 18.67 -10.73
C GLY A 347 -7.23 17.64 -10.55
N ARG A 348 -7.87 17.65 -9.39
CA ARG A 348 -9.02 16.77 -9.11
C ARG A 348 -10.25 17.20 -9.87
N VAL A 349 -10.88 16.25 -10.54
CA VAL A 349 -12.12 16.45 -11.30
C VAL A 349 -13.06 15.26 -11.06
N ASP A 350 -14.33 15.46 -11.37
CA ASP A 350 -15.26 14.32 -11.49
C ASP A 350 -14.87 13.49 -12.74
N ILE A 351 -14.35 12.32 -12.51
CA ILE A 351 -13.86 11.43 -13.57
C ILE A 351 -14.98 11.02 -14.52
N ALA A 352 -16.17 10.69 -14.01
CA ALA A 352 -17.30 10.32 -14.86
C ALA A 352 -17.70 11.47 -15.79
N ALA A 353 -17.80 12.68 -15.27
CA ALA A 353 -18.10 13.86 -16.08
C ALA A 353 -16.97 14.24 -17.05
N TYR A 354 -15.72 13.87 -16.73
CA TYR A 354 -14.59 14.21 -17.61
C TYR A 354 -14.37 13.18 -18.73
N LEU A 355 -14.65 11.90 -18.50
CA LEU A 355 -14.49 10.83 -19.49
C LEU A 355 -15.27 11.09 -20.78
N GLN A 356 -16.39 11.84 -20.74
CA GLN A 356 -17.10 12.24 -21.96
C GLN A 356 -16.29 13.12 -22.93
N LYS A 357 -15.18 13.72 -22.46
CA LYS A 357 -14.29 14.59 -23.24
C LYS A 357 -13.08 13.85 -23.80
N LEU A 358 -12.93 12.57 -23.50
CA LEU A 358 -11.78 11.78 -23.87
C LEU A 358 -12.10 10.74 -24.92
N ASP A 359 -11.16 10.52 -25.84
CA ASP A 359 -11.23 9.46 -26.84
C ASP A 359 -10.72 8.13 -26.26
N PHE A 360 -9.62 8.18 -25.53
CA PHE A 360 -9.05 6.99 -24.83
C PHE A 360 -8.25 7.42 -23.61
N THR A 361 -7.83 6.44 -22.80
CA THR A 361 -7.02 6.70 -21.61
C THR A 361 -5.65 6.03 -21.70
N ILE A 362 -4.69 6.58 -20.92
CA ILE A 362 -3.32 6.06 -20.85
C ILE A 362 -2.88 5.93 -19.40
N LEU A 363 -2.13 4.88 -19.09
CA LEU A 363 -1.54 4.62 -17.79
C LEU A 363 -0.08 4.19 -17.96
N THR A 364 0.85 4.99 -17.44
CA THR A 364 2.30 4.77 -17.54
C THR A 364 2.94 4.31 -16.22
N SER A 365 2.12 3.88 -15.26
CA SER A 365 2.57 3.51 -13.93
C SER A 365 3.68 2.46 -13.95
N ILE A 366 4.60 2.58 -12.99
CA ILE A 366 5.68 1.60 -12.77
C ILE A 366 5.14 0.36 -12.05
N SER A 367 4.15 0.54 -11.18
CA SER A 367 3.50 -0.55 -10.45
C SER A 367 2.03 -0.25 -10.23
N GLU A 368 1.21 -1.27 -10.37
CA GLU A 368 -0.23 -1.26 -10.09
C GLU A 368 -0.65 -2.63 -9.52
N GLY A 369 -1.80 -2.64 -8.85
CA GLY A 369 -2.53 -3.87 -8.60
C GLY A 369 -3.55 -4.10 -9.72
N GLN A 370 -4.80 -3.72 -9.46
CA GLN A 370 -5.88 -3.66 -10.44
C GLN A 370 -6.40 -2.21 -10.49
N PRO A 371 -5.95 -1.41 -11.48
CA PRO A 371 -6.26 0.02 -11.49
C PRO A 371 -7.72 0.28 -11.78
N LEU A 372 -8.42 0.95 -10.85
CA LEU A 372 -9.82 1.35 -11.01
C LEU A 372 -9.99 2.27 -12.22
N SER A 373 -9.02 3.14 -12.50
CA SER A 373 -9.06 4.04 -13.66
C SER A 373 -9.17 3.30 -15.00
N VAL A 374 -8.54 2.12 -15.11
CA VAL A 374 -8.68 1.28 -16.31
C VAL A 374 -10.08 0.65 -16.35
N LEU A 375 -10.59 0.10 -15.23
CA LEU A 375 -11.93 -0.46 -15.17
C LEU A 375 -13.00 0.57 -15.50
N GLU A 376 -12.90 1.79 -14.93
CA GLU A 376 -13.80 2.92 -15.20
C GLU A 376 -13.77 3.35 -16.66
N SER A 377 -12.58 3.40 -17.24
CA SER A 377 -12.38 3.74 -18.65
C SER A 377 -13.03 2.72 -19.57
N LEU A 378 -12.81 1.43 -19.34
CA LEU A 378 -13.41 0.35 -20.11
C LEU A 378 -14.94 0.32 -19.98
N ALA A 379 -15.46 0.53 -18.76
CA ALA A 379 -16.89 0.65 -18.52
C ALA A 379 -17.50 1.85 -19.26
N ALA A 380 -16.75 2.97 -19.39
CA ALA A 380 -17.12 4.13 -20.18
C ALA A 380 -16.88 3.96 -21.70
N ARG A 381 -16.51 2.76 -22.16
CA ARG A 381 -16.17 2.45 -23.56
C ARG A 381 -15.01 3.29 -24.11
N ARG A 382 -14.05 3.64 -23.25
CA ARG A 382 -12.80 4.30 -23.63
C ARG A 382 -11.70 3.26 -23.66
N PRO A 383 -11.09 2.99 -24.82
CA PRO A 383 -9.91 2.10 -24.90
C PRO A 383 -8.79 2.60 -24.00
N CYS A 384 -7.93 1.69 -23.57
CA CYS A 384 -6.81 2.03 -22.72
C CYS A 384 -5.48 1.64 -23.36
N VAL A 385 -4.45 2.46 -23.11
CA VAL A 385 -3.05 2.10 -23.34
C VAL A 385 -2.36 2.05 -21.99
N THR A 386 -1.72 0.94 -21.66
CA THR A 386 -1.09 0.79 -20.33
C THR A 386 0.32 0.19 -20.43
N THR A 387 1.13 0.44 -19.42
CA THR A 387 2.31 -0.39 -19.12
C THR A 387 1.87 -1.78 -18.67
N ASP A 388 2.75 -2.79 -18.83
CA ASP A 388 2.49 -4.18 -18.42
C ASP A 388 2.74 -4.33 -16.92
N VAL A 389 1.82 -3.82 -16.11
CA VAL A 389 1.91 -3.82 -14.65
C VAL A 389 0.63 -4.36 -14.02
N GLY A 390 0.78 -5.03 -12.87
CA GLY A 390 -0.36 -5.62 -12.18
C GLY A 390 -1.15 -6.59 -13.06
N CYS A 391 -2.46 -6.36 -13.19
CA CYS A 391 -3.33 -7.12 -14.09
C CYS A 391 -3.73 -6.36 -15.36
N CYS A 392 -3.03 -5.28 -15.72
CA CYS A 392 -3.39 -4.45 -16.88
C CYS A 392 -3.50 -5.29 -18.16
N ARG A 393 -2.58 -6.25 -18.39
CA ARG A 393 -2.64 -7.14 -19.54
C ARG A 393 -3.91 -7.99 -19.55
N GLU A 394 -4.26 -8.59 -18.41
CA GLU A 394 -5.48 -9.41 -18.30
C GLU A 394 -6.74 -8.57 -18.55
N LEU A 395 -6.76 -7.31 -18.08
CA LEU A 395 -7.88 -6.40 -18.29
C LEU A 395 -8.05 -5.97 -19.75
N LEU A 396 -6.96 -5.79 -20.50
CA LEU A 396 -7.02 -5.24 -21.85
C LEU A 396 -7.02 -6.32 -22.94
N GLU A 397 -6.27 -7.39 -22.76
CA GLU A 397 -6.11 -8.47 -23.75
C GLU A 397 -6.99 -9.68 -23.40
N GLY A 398 -7.58 -9.71 -22.19
CA GLY A 398 -8.36 -10.85 -21.69
C GLY A 398 -7.49 -11.99 -21.15
N THR A 399 -8.15 -13.07 -20.73
CA THR A 399 -7.52 -14.32 -20.30
C THR A 399 -7.65 -15.40 -21.37
N PRO A 400 -6.84 -16.47 -21.32
CA PRO A 400 -7.00 -17.59 -22.24
C PRO A 400 -8.44 -18.13 -22.25
N GLY A 401 -9.10 -18.09 -23.41
CA GLY A 401 -10.50 -18.47 -23.58
C GLY A 401 -11.48 -17.29 -23.66
N ASP A 402 -11.03 -16.06 -23.44
CA ASP A 402 -11.84 -14.88 -23.69
C ASP A 402 -12.00 -14.64 -25.21
N THR A 403 -13.25 -14.44 -25.63
CA THR A 403 -13.61 -14.25 -27.04
C THR A 403 -13.97 -12.80 -27.40
N LEU A 404 -13.93 -11.88 -26.40
CA LEU A 404 -14.38 -10.50 -26.59
C LEU A 404 -13.37 -9.62 -27.33
N GLY A 405 -12.12 -10.06 -27.45
CA GLY A 405 -11.05 -9.31 -28.09
C GLY A 405 -10.42 -8.25 -27.20
N ALA A 406 -9.38 -7.60 -27.72
CA ALA A 406 -8.62 -6.61 -26.94
C ALA A 406 -9.40 -5.29 -26.78
N ALA A 407 -9.43 -4.78 -25.56
CA ALA A 407 -10.05 -3.50 -25.20
C ALA A 407 -9.04 -2.33 -25.15
N GLY A 408 -7.80 -2.58 -25.55
CA GLY A 408 -6.73 -1.60 -25.54
C GLY A 408 -5.40 -2.19 -25.95
N SER A 409 -4.30 -1.54 -25.57
CA SER A 409 -2.94 -1.97 -25.87
C SER A 409 -2.06 -1.93 -24.64
N VAL A 410 -1.23 -2.95 -24.49
CA VAL A 410 -0.19 -3.02 -23.45
C VAL A 410 1.16 -2.73 -24.07
N SER A 411 1.87 -1.75 -23.54
CA SER A 411 3.20 -1.36 -24.00
C SER A 411 4.26 -1.83 -23.01
N TYR A 412 5.35 -2.41 -23.52
CA TYR A 412 6.54 -2.71 -22.73
C TYR A 412 7.37 -1.44 -22.49
N THR A 413 7.58 -1.06 -21.24
CA THR A 413 8.59 -0.09 -20.85
C THR A 413 9.92 -0.84 -20.65
N HIS A 414 10.67 -1.04 -21.73
CA HIS A 414 11.88 -1.88 -21.74
C HIS A 414 13.07 -1.38 -20.89
N LEU A 415 13.08 -0.15 -20.42
CA LEU A 415 14.28 0.43 -19.80
C LEU A 415 14.41 0.26 -18.30
N ARG A 416 13.38 -0.21 -17.59
CA ARG A 416 13.45 -0.41 -16.12
C ARG A 416 13.07 -1.80 -15.62
N ALA A 417 12.36 -2.60 -16.42
CA ALA A 417 11.96 -3.95 -16.02
C ALA A 417 13.16 -4.92 -15.91
N HIS A 418 14.24 -4.68 -16.66
CA HIS A 418 15.43 -5.53 -16.62
C HIS A 418 16.31 -5.33 -15.37
N GLU A 419 16.19 -4.22 -14.65
CA GLU A 419 16.97 -4.00 -13.42
C GLU A 419 16.31 -4.65 -12.19
N THR A 420 14.99 -4.88 -12.23
CA THR A 420 14.25 -5.51 -11.11
C THR A 420 14.04 -7.01 -11.25
N ASP A 421 14.03 -7.56 -12.47
CA ASP A 421 13.86 -9.00 -12.71
C ASP A 421 15.16 -9.83 -12.51
N GLN A 422 16.32 -9.18 -12.34
CA GLN A 422 17.59 -9.88 -12.08
C GLN A 422 17.80 -10.24 -10.60
N TYR A 423 16.88 -9.87 -9.70
CA TYR A 423 16.95 -10.14 -8.27
C TYR A 423 15.75 -10.95 -7.72
N LEU A 424 15.03 -11.66 -8.59
CA LEU A 424 14.02 -12.66 -8.21
C LEU A 424 14.54 -14.06 -8.43
#